data_678e55c537b810d8d9a01ce4297733c7
#
_entry.id   678e55c537b810d8d9a01ce4297733c7
#
_cell.length_a   1.000
_cell.length_b   1.000
_cell.length_c   1.000
_cell.angle_alpha   90.00
_cell.angle_beta   90.00
_cell.angle_gamma   90.00
#
_symmetry.space_group_name_H-M   'P 1'
#
loop_
_entity.id
_entity.type
_entity.pdbx_description
1 polymer ?
#
loop_
_entity_poly.entity_id
_entity_poly.type
_entity_poly.pdbx_seq_one_letter_code
_entity_poly.pdbx_strand_id
1 'polypeptide(L)'
;TPLGIAGFAAMHALSTRNDDPQRASRPFDKDRDGFVMGEGSGMLILEDYEFAKARGARIYCEITGYGFSSDAHHVTSPSSEGPARAMKMTLKDSGLTPDEIDYINAHGTSTPIGDLNELIAIKMAFGEKAAKQLSISSTKSMTGHLLGAAAAIEAIFSIKALHHNFVPPTINIENLDPECDLDVTPNSGKSRELRTAMSNAFGFGGTNASIIFQKTD
;
A
#
# COMPACT_ATOMS: atom_id res chain seq x y z
N THR A 1 -14.52 -6.85 -17.33
CA THR A 1 -15.81 -7.12 -18.03
C THR A 1 -16.85 -6.07 -17.63
N PRO A 2 -17.86 -5.76 -18.50
CA PRO A 2 -18.94 -4.82 -18.13
C PRO A 2 -19.65 -5.17 -16.82
N LEU A 3 -19.84 -6.47 -16.54
CA LEU A 3 -20.48 -6.93 -15.29
C LEU A 3 -19.64 -6.58 -14.05
N GLY A 4 -18.32 -6.73 -14.12
CA GLY A 4 -17.42 -6.36 -13.01
C GLY A 4 -17.48 -4.85 -12.74
N ILE A 5 -17.42 -4.03 -13.79
CA ILE A 5 -17.54 -2.56 -13.65
C ILE A 5 -18.91 -2.18 -13.10
N ALA A 6 -19.99 -2.79 -13.62
CA ALA A 6 -21.35 -2.51 -13.14
C ALA A 6 -21.52 -2.85 -11.64
N GLY A 7 -20.93 -3.96 -11.17
CA GLY A 7 -20.98 -4.34 -9.76
C GLY A 7 -20.33 -3.30 -8.84
N PHE A 8 -19.11 -2.86 -9.16
CA PHE A 8 -18.43 -1.81 -8.37
C PHE A 8 -19.08 -0.43 -8.52
N ALA A 9 -19.61 -0.10 -9.71
CA ALA A 9 -20.37 1.13 -9.91
C ALA A 9 -21.65 1.17 -9.05
N ALA A 10 -22.37 0.05 -8.98
CA ALA A 10 -23.58 -0.09 -8.14
C ALA A 10 -23.28 0.09 -6.64
N MET A 11 -22.05 -0.19 -6.21
CA MET A 11 -21.58 0.03 -4.84
C MET A 11 -21.07 1.47 -4.60
N HIS A 12 -21.09 2.33 -5.61
CA HIS A 12 -20.50 3.66 -5.57
C HIS A 12 -19.02 3.66 -5.14
N ALA A 13 -18.28 2.61 -5.52
CA ALA A 13 -16.88 2.45 -5.15
C ALA A 13 -15.92 3.00 -6.21
N LEU A 14 -16.38 3.16 -7.46
CA LEU A 14 -15.57 3.68 -8.57
C LEU A 14 -15.62 5.20 -8.63
N SER A 15 -14.49 5.81 -9.05
CA SER A 15 -14.46 7.21 -9.45
C SER A 15 -15.43 7.47 -10.61
N THR A 16 -16.08 8.60 -10.56
CA THR A 16 -16.97 9.09 -11.62
C THR A 16 -16.34 10.16 -12.51
N ARG A 17 -15.05 10.45 -12.32
CA ARG A 17 -14.28 11.48 -13.05
C ARG A 17 -13.93 11.03 -14.47
N ASN A 18 -14.95 10.81 -15.30
CA ASN A 18 -14.78 10.32 -16.68
C ASN A 18 -14.32 11.40 -17.67
N ASP A 19 -14.49 12.65 -17.34
CA ASP A 19 -14.06 13.84 -18.13
C ASP A 19 -12.56 14.13 -17.93
N ASP A 20 -11.92 13.56 -16.90
CA ASP A 20 -10.50 13.69 -16.65
C ASP A 20 -9.91 12.37 -16.11
N PRO A 21 -9.93 11.31 -16.92
CA PRO A 21 -9.62 9.96 -16.46
C PRO A 21 -8.16 9.79 -16.01
N GLN A 22 -7.24 10.58 -16.52
CA GLN A 22 -5.83 10.53 -16.13
C GLN A 22 -5.59 11.04 -14.71
N ARG A 23 -6.50 11.86 -14.17
CA ARG A 23 -6.46 12.38 -12.80
C ARG A 23 -7.56 11.83 -11.90
N ALA A 24 -8.21 10.73 -12.32
CA ALA A 24 -9.27 10.12 -11.54
C ALA A 24 -8.75 9.36 -10.31
N SER A 25 -7.67 8.57 -10.46
CA SER A 25 -7.02 7.94 -9.31
C SER A 25 -6.12 8.96 -8.61
N ARG A 26 -6.55 9.40 -7.42
CA ARG A 26 -5.94 10.50 -6.65
C ARG A 26 -5.92 10.23 -5.14
N PRO A 27 -5.24 9.17 -4.68
CA PRO A 27 -5.20 8.84 -3.27
C PRO A 27 -4.74 10.02 -2.42
N PHE A 28 -5.36 10.18 -1.24
CA PHE A 28 -5.11 11.25 -0.26
C PHE A 28 -5.45 12.68 -0.73
N ASP A 29 -5.89 12.85 -1.97
CA ASP A 29 -6.46 14.15 -2.40
C ASP A 29 -7.85 14.34 -1.82
N LYS A 30 -8.19 15.56 -1.44
CA LYS A 30 -9.49 15.86 -0.80
C LYS A 30 -10.67 15.66 -1.75
N ASP A 31 -10.45 15.78 -3.07
CA ASP A 31 -11.47 15.68 -4.10
C ASP A 31 -11.52 14.26 -4.74
N ARG A 32 -10.95 13.25 -4.07
CA ARG A 32 -11.05 11.85 -4.47
C ARG A 32 -12.48 11.34 -4.30
N ASP A 33 -12.94 10.53 -5.23
CA ASP A 33 -14.33 10.08 -5.29
C ASP A 33 -14.51 8.57 -5.49
N GLY A 34 -13.43 7.80 -5.44
CA GLY A 34 -13.47 6.35 -5.64
C GLY A 34 -12.24 5.83 -6.38
N PHE A 35 -12.11 4.52 -6.49
CA PHE A 35 -10.98 3.93 -7.17
C PHE A 35 -11.18 3.83 -8.69
N VAL A 36 -10.08 3.77 -9.42
CA VAL A 36 -10.03 3.44 -10.84
C VAL A 36 -9.63 1.98 -10.99
N MET A 37 -10.42 1.22 -11.73
CA MET A 37 -10.13 -0.20 -11.98
C MET A 37 -8.93 -0.33 -12.92
N GLY A 38 -7.88 -1.00 -12.48
CA GLY A 38 -6.70 -1.34 -13.28
C GLY A 38 -6.68 -2.82 -13.68
N GLU A 39 -5.81 -3.17 -14.61
CA GLU A 39 -5.57 -4.53 -15.07
C GLU A 39 -4.08 -4.85 -15.02
N GLY A 40 -3.75 -6.11 -14.74
CA GLY A 40 -2.37 -6.58 -14.76
C GLY A 40 -2.17 -7.88 -13.99
N SER A 41 -0.93 -8.30 -13.93
CA SER A 41 -0.49 -9.45 -13.15
C SER A 41 0.91 -9.21 -12.59
N GLY A 42 1.22 -9.83 -11.47
CA GLY A 42 2.54 -9.85 -10.86
C GLY A 42 2.90 -11.26 -10.42
N MET A 43 4.18 -11.62 -10.56
CA MET A 43 4.70 -12.89 -10.11
C MET A 43 6.02 -12.68 -9.38
N LEU A 44 6.16 -13.29 -8.21
CA LEU A 44 7.40 -13.32 -7.45
C LEU A 44 7.84 -14.78 -7.29
N ILE A 45 9.13 -15.01 -7.41
CA ILE A 45 9.74 -16.30 -7.08
C ILE A 45 10.21 -16.21 -5.63
N LEU A 46 9.65 -17.05 -4.78
CA LEU A 46 10.00 -17.15 -3.37
C LEU A 46 10.81 -18.42 -3.16
N GLU A 47 11.94 -18.30 -2.49
CA GLU A 47 12.82 -19.41 -2.17
C GLU A 47 13.32 -19.26 -0.73
N ASP A 48 13.69 -20.37 -0.13
CA ASP A 48 14.47 -20.34 1.10
C ASP A 48 15.80 -19.61 0.86
N TYR A 49 16.19 -18.75 1.80
CA TYR A 49 17.36 -17.87 1.65
C TYR A 49 18.65 -18.65 1.40
N GLU A 50 18.92 -19.68 2.21
CA GLU A 50 20.14 -20.48 2.07
C GLU A 50 20.14 -21.30 0.78
N PHE A 51 18.98 -21.77 0.34
CA PHE A 51 18.84 -22.45 -0.94
C PHE A 51 19.14 -21.52 -2.12
N ALA A 52 18.54 -20.33 -2.13
CA ALA A 52 18.77 -19.32 -3.16
C ALA A 52 20.25 -18.92 -3.23
N LYS A 53 20.88 -18.69 -2.08
CA LYS A 53 22.29 -18.34 -1.94
C LYS A 53 23.21 -19.47 -2.42
N ALA A 54 22.92 -20.71 -2.05
CA ALA A 54 23.75 -21.87 -2.43
C ALA A 54 23.80 -22.10 -3.95
N ARG A 55 22.72 -21.79 -4.68
CA ARG A 55 22.70 -21.87 -6.15
C ARG A 55 23.16 -20.59 -6.87
N GLY A 56 23.59 -19.56 -6.13
CA GLY A 56 24.04 -18.29 -6.69
C GLY A 56 22.92 -17.44 -7.29
N ALA A 57 21.70 -17.56 -6.77
CA ALA A 57 20.58 -16.74 -7.22
C ALA A 57 20.80 -15.27 -6.89
N ARG A 58 20.27 -14.37 -7.74
CA ARG A 58 20.14 -12.97 -7.39
C ARG A 58 18.99 -12.81 -6.40
N ILE A 59 19.30 -12.49 -5.17
CA ILE A 59 18.33 -12.17 -4.14
C ILE A 59 18.05 -10.66 -4.20
N TYR A 60 16.80 -10.26 -4.35
CA TYR A 60 16.42 -8.85 -4.38
C TYR A 60 16.16 -8.28 -2.97
N CYS A 61 15.60 -9.09 -2.10
CA CYS A 61 15.31 -8.78 -0.71
C CYS A 61 14.89 -10.05 0.02
N GLU A 62 14.76 -9.97 1.32
CA GLU A 62 14.09 -10.97 2.15
C GLU A 62 12.68 -10.53 2.50
N ILE A 63 11.76 -11.49 2.63
CA ILE A 63 10.48 -11.29 3.29
C ILE A 63 10.71 -11.62 4.76
N THR A 64 10.70 -10.61 5.61
CA THR A 64 11.04 -10.75 7.03
C THR A 64 9.82 -10.75 7.93
N GLY A 65 8.67 -10.26 7.46
CA GLY A 65 7.48 -10.22 8.27
C GLY A 65 6.20 -10.30 7.46
N TYR A 66 5.20 -10.97 8.03
CA TYR A 66 3.87 -11.10 7.47
C TYR A 66 2.81 -11.02 8.57
N GLY A 67 1.70 -10.38 8.29
CA GLY A 67 0.59 -10.28 9.21
C GLY A 67 -0.74 -10.12 8.48
N PHE A 68 -1.79 -10.68 9.06
CA PHE A 68 -3.13 -10.56 8.53
C PHE A 68 -4.16 -10.40 9.64
N SER A 69 -5.29 -9.82 9.30
CA SER A 69 -6.42 -9.68 10.23
C SER A 69 -7.74 -9.63 9.46
N SER A 70 -8.83 -9.71 10.19
CA SER A 70 -10.16 -9.45 9.65
C SER A 70 -10.87 -8.41 10.52
N ASP A 71 -11.56 -7.44 9.88
CA ASP A 71 -12.26 -6.37 10.60
C ASP A 71 -13.46 -6.87 11.38
N ALA A 72 -14.21 -7.81 10.79
CA ALA A 72 -15.53 -8.24 11.28
C ALA A 72 -16.48 -7.04 11.54
N HIS A 73 -16.34 -5.98 10.71
CA HIS A 73 -17.06 -4.71 10.86
C HIS A 73 -18.14 -4.53 9.79
N HIS A 74 -17.75 -4.20 8.57
CA HIS A 74 -18.69 -3.96 7.46
C HIS A 74 -18.07 -4.41 6.14
N VAL A 75 -18.91 -4.85 5.18
CA VAL A 75 -18.42 -5.41 3.91
C VAL A 75 -17.63 -4.40 3.08
N THR A 76 -18.06 -3.12 3.05
CA THR A 76 -17.45 -2.09 2.20
C THR A 76 -16.94 -0.87 2.96
N SER A 77 -17.20 -0.76 4.27
CA SER A 77 -16.69 0.34 5.10
C SER A 77 -15.55 -0.20 5.97
N PRO A 78 -14.29 0.12 5.63
CA PRO A 78 -13.14 -0.41 6.35
C PRO A 78 -13.07 0.18 7.77
N SER A 79 -12.61 -0.63 8.72
CA SER A 79 -12.18 -0.18 10.04
C SER A 79 -10.70 0.23 9.98
N SER A 80 -10.24 1.11 10.85
CA SER A 80 -8.81 1.37 11.03
C SER A 80 -8.12 0.33 11.94
N GLU A 81 -8.89 -0.35 12.79
CA GLU A 81 -8.34 -1.31 13.76
C GLU A 81 -7.81 -2.59 13.11
N GLY A 82 -8.52 -3.13 12.12
CA GLY A 82 -8.10 -4.33 11.40
C GLY A 82 -6.76 -4.14 10.69
N PRO A 83 -6.61 -3.14 9.81
CA PRO A 83 -5.35 -2.77 9.21
C PRO A 83 -4.23 -2.55 10.23
N ALA A 84 -4.50 -1.83 11.32
CA ALA A 84 -3.53 -1.62 12.40
C ALA A 84 -3.08 -2.93 13.05
N ARG A 85 -3.99 -3.89 13.26
CA ARG A 85 -3.63 -5.21 13.78
C ARG A 85 -2.76 -5.99 12.80
N ALA A 86 -3.08 -5.98 11.50
CA ALA A 86 -2.27 -6.64 10.47
C ALA A 86 -0.84 -6.08 10.49
N MET A 87 -0.67 -4.77 10.45
CA MET A 87 0.65 -4.11 10.49
C MET A 87 1.41 -4.42 11.79
N LYS A 88 0.75 -4.41 12.96
CA LYS A 88 1.38 -4.79 14.24
C LYS A 88 1.84 -6.25 14.24
N MET A 89 1.04 -7.15 13.67
CA MET A 89 1.44 -8.55 13.53
C MET A 89 2.66 -8.70 12.63
N THR A 90 2.70 -7.97 11.52
CA THR A 90 3.82 -7.94 10.57
C THR A 90 5.10 -7.44 11.25
N LEU A 91 5.03 -6.34 12.02
CA LEU A 91 6.16 -5.83 12.80
C LEU A 91 6.63 -6.86 13.84
N LYS A 92 5.69 -7.49 14.55
CA LYS A 92 6.04 -8.52 15.52
C LYS A 92 6.70 -9.74 14.89
N ASP A 93 6.21 -10.18 13.73
CA ASP A 93 6.74 -11.35 13.01
C ASP A 93 8.16 -11.08 12.49
N SER A 94 8.41 -9.87 11.98
CA SER A 94 9.73 -9.45 11.49
C SER A 94 10.75 -9.23 12.61
N GLY A 95 10.32 -9.01 13.84
CA GLY A 95 11.18 -8.57 14.94
C GLY A 95 11.63 -7.12 14.84
N LEU A 96 11.15 -6.37 13.86
CA LEU A 96 11.51 -4.96 13.66
C LEU A 96 10.63 -4.05 14.52
N THR A 97 11.23 -2.94 14.93
CA THR A 97 10.51 -1.84 15.59
C THR A 97 9.88 -0.90 14.55
N PRO A 98 8.85 -0.13 14.91
CA PRO A 98 8.26 0.86 13.99
C PRO A 98 9.26 1.84 13.37
N ASP A 99 10.28 2.27 14.10
CA ASP A 99 11.30 3.22 13.63
C ASP A 99 12.26 2.62 12.57
N GLU A 100 12.25 1.30 12.39
CA GLU A 100 13.08 0.60 11.41
C GLU A 100 12.39 0.42 10.06
N ILE A 101 11.15 0.87 9.91
CA ILE A 101 10.45 0.86 8.61
C ILE A 101 10.64 2.20 7.92
N ASP A 102 11.20 2.16 6.70
CA ASP A 102 11.50 3.36 5.92
C ASP A 102 10.36 3.80 5.02
N TYR A 103 9.67 2.83 4.42
CA TYR A 103 8.68 3.07 3.38
C TYR A 103 7.44 2.18 3.54
N ILE A 104 6.27 2.75 3.28
CA ILE A 104 5.00 2.00 3.16
C ILE A 104 4.42 2.23 1.77
N ASN A 105 4.25 1.14 1.00
CA ASN A 105 3.37 1.12 -0.15
C ASN A 105 1.95 0.89 0.38
N ALA A 106 1.18 1.97 0.40
CA ALA A 106 -0.14 1.98 1.00
C ALA A 106 -1.17 1.26 0.11
N HIS A 107 -2.20 0.71 0.73
CA HIS A 107 -3.37 0.26 -0.02
C HIS A 107 -4.02 1.42 -0.78
N GLY A 108 -4.22 2.57 -0.17
CA GLY A 108 -4.51 3.88 -0.76
C GLY A 108 -5.29 3.83 -2.07
N THR A 109 -6.58 3.52 -2.02
CA THR A 109 -7.40 3.23 -3.21
C THR A 109 -8.01 4.45 -3.88
N SER A 110 -7.77 5.66 -3.35
CA SER A 110 -8.47 6.88 -3.79
C SER A 110 -9.95 6.91 -3.37
N THR A 111 -10.28 6.24 -2.26
CA THR A 111 -11.63 6.29 -1.70
C THR A 111 -11.69 7.26 -0.52
N PRO A 112 -12.78 8.02 -0.35
CA PRO A 112 -12.89 9.05 0.71
C PRO A 112 -12.57 8.52 2.11
N ILE A 113 -13.12 7.37 2.47
CA ILE A 113 -12.99 6.79 3.81
C ILE A 113 -11.73 5.91 3.93
N GLY A 114 -11.44 5.12 2.88
CA GLY A 114 -10.37 4.12 2.93
C GLY A 114 -8.99 4.71 3.17
N ASP A 115 -8.67 5.77 2.46
CA ASP A 115 -7.36 6.41 2.52
C ASP A 115 -7.07 7.02 3.90
N LEU A 116 -8.05 7.72 4.49
CA LEU A 116 -7.89 8.30 5.84
C LEU A 116 -7.83 7.22 6.93
N ASN A 117 -8.66 6.18 6.82
CA ASN A 117 -8.62 5.06 7.76
C ASN A 117 -7.27 4.33 7.73
N GLU A 118 -6.61 4.25 6.57
CA GLU A 118 -5.26 3.69 6.49
C GLU A 118 -4.23 4.57 7.21
N LEU A 119 -4.28 5.90 7.06
CA LEU A 119 -3.38 6.79 7.79
C LEU A 119 -3.59 6.70 9.30
N ILE A 120 -4.84 6.61 9.75
CA ILE A 120 -5.18 6.35 11.16
C ILE A 120 -4.58 5.00 11.60
N ALA A 121 -4.76 3.95 10.81
CA ALA A 121 -4.24 2.62 11.10
C ALA A 121 -2.70 2.62 11.20
N ILE A 122 -2.01 3.35 10.33
CA ILE A 122 -0.56 3.52 10.38
C ILE A 122 -0.15 4.19 11.70
N LYS A 123 -0.80 5.29 12.08
CA LYS A 123 -0.53 5.94 13.38
C LYS A 123 -0.81 5.02 14.57
N MET A 124 -1.85 4.20 14.51
CA MET A 124 -2.16 3.21 15.56
C MET A 124 -1.13 2.08 15.64
N ALA A 125 -0.54 1.69 14.52
CA ALA A 125 0.43 0.60 14.45
C ALA A 125 1.84 1.05 14.82
N PHE A 126 2.26 2.22 14.34
CA PHE A 126 3.62 2.74 14.44
C PHE A 126 3.80 3.74 15.59
N GLY A 127 2.72 4.34 16.07
CA GLY A 127 2.77 5.50 16.96
C GLY A 127 3.06 6.79 16.17
N GLU A 128 2.63 7.92 16.73
CA GLU A 128 2.71 9.24 16.06
C GLU A 128 4.13 9.61 15.61
N LYS A 129 5.14 9.32 16.44
CA LYS A 129 6.52 9.70 16.17
C LYS A 129 7.09 8.94 14.97
N ALA A 130 6.99 7.61 14.97
CA ALA A 130 7.53 6.79 13.89
C ALA A 130 6.72 6.98 12.59
N ALA A 131 5.38 7.11 12.69
CA ALA A 131 4.53 7.37 11.53
C ALA A 131 4.94 8.65 10.77
N LYS A 132 5.36 9.71 11.47
CA LYS A 132 5.84 10.96 10.84
C LYS A 132 7.22 10.85 10.19
N GLN A 133 7.96 9.80 10.43
CA GLN A 133 9.27 9.55 9.82
C GLN A 133 9.17 8.66 8.56
N LEU A 134 8.04 7.97 8.38
CA LEU A 134 7.78 7.14 7.22
C LEU A 134 7.69 7.97 5.94
N SER A 135 8.14 7.39 4.84
CA SER A 135 7.64 7.77 3.52
C SER A 135 6.52 6.82 3.15
N ILE A 136 5.40 7.37 2.74
CA ILE A 136 4.23 6.60 2.31
C ILE A 136 3.96 6.97 0.86
N SER A 137 3.50 6.03 0.04
CA SER A 137 2.88 6.38 -1.23
C SER A 137 1.87 5.34 -1.67
N SER A 138 0.89 5.76 -2.46
CA SER A 138 0.01 4.83 -3.16
C SER A 138 0.36 4.80 -4.64
N THR A 139 0.93 3.68 -5.08
CA THR A 139 1.22 3.43 -6.49
C THR A 139 -0.05 3.22 -7.33
N LYS A 140 -1.21 3.02 -6.69
CA LYS A 140 -2.51 3.00 -7.35
C LYS A 140 -2.89 4.35 -7.97
N SER A 141 -2.24 5.43 -7.59
CA SER A 141 -2.36 6.72 -8.29
C SER A 141 -1.93 6.64 -9.75
N MET A 142 -0.99 5.73 -10.08
CA MET A 142 -0.43 5.52 -11.42
C MET A 142 -1.05 4.31 -12.15
N THR A 143 -1.37 3.25 -11.43
CA THR A 143 -1.80 1.97 -12.02
C THR A 143 -3.30 1.73 -11.93
N GLY A 144 -4.02 2.50 -11.12
CA GLY A 144 -5.35 2.11 -10.68
C GLY A 144 -5.29 0.92 -9.71
N HIS A 145 -6.43 0.39 -9.35
CA HIS A 145 -6.57 -0.73 -8.44
C HIS A 145 -6.78 -2.03 -9.21
N LEU A 146 -5.78 -2.90 -9.24
CA LEU A 146 -5.81 -4.17 -9.97
C LEU A 146 -6.54 -5.30 -9.19
N LEU A 147 -7.23 -4.96 -8.11
CA LEU A 147 -7.97 -5.91 -7.27
C LEU A 147 -7.06 -7.08 -6.83
N GLY A 148 -7.36 -8.31 -7.25
CA GLY A 148 -6.58 -9.48 -6.85
C GLY A 148 -5.10 -9.45 -7.28
N ALA A 149 -4.74 -8.70 -8.32
CA ALA A 149 -3.35 -8.57 -8.77
C ALA A 149 -2.60 -7.40 -8.10
N ALA A 150 -3.31 -6.49 -7.42
CA ALA A 150 -2.73 -5.27 -6.86
C ALA A 150 -1.57 -5.58 -5.90
N ALA A 151 -1.77 -6.47 -4.94
CA ALA A 151 -0.76 -6.79 -3.94
C ALA A 151 0.54 -7.34 -4.55
N ALA A 152 0.45 -8.13 -5.63
CA ALA A 152 1.63 -8.70 -6.28
C ALA A 152 2.48 -7.63 -6.97
N ILE A 153 1.85 -6.69 -7.72
CA ILE A 153 2.60 -5.61 -8.37
C ILE A 153 3.13 -4.59 -7.36
N GLU A 154 2.39 -4.32 -6.29
CA GLU A 154 2.81 -3.40 -5.22
C GLU A 154 3.96 -3.98 -4.40
N ALA A 155 3.99 -5.28 -4.19
CA ALA A 155 5.16 -5.99 -3.66
C ALA A 155 6.38 -5.78 -4.57
N ILE A 156 6.24 -5.95 -5.88
CA ILE A 156 7.33 -5.71 -6.85
C ILE A 156 7.78 -4.24 -6.80
N PHE A 157 6.86 -3.27 -6.73
CA PHE A 157 7.22 -1.86 -6.60
C PHE A 157 7.98 -1.58 -5.30
N SER A 158 7.56 -2.18 -4.18
CA SER A 158 8.24 -2.05 -2.89
C SER A 158 9.66 -2.62 -2.95
N ILE A 159 9.84 -3.80 -3.55
CA ILE A 159 11.16 -4.42 -3.77
C ILE A 159 12.03 -3.52 -4.67
N LYS A 160 11.46 -2.97 -5.74
CA LYS A 160 12.19 -2.05 -6.63
C LYS A 160 12.52 -0.72 -5.95
N ALA A 161 11.65 -0.21 -5.09
CA ALA A 161 11.92 0.97 -4.27
C ALA A 161 13.15 0.76 -3.37
N LEU A 162 13.21 -0.37 -2.68
CA LEU A 162 14.38 -0.78 -1.90
C LEU A 162 15.64 -0.84 -2.77
N HIS A 163 15.56 -1.54 -3.90
CA HIS A 163 16.71 -1.75 -4.79
C HIS A 163 17.29 -0.45 -5.33
N HIS A 164 16.43 0.51 -5.66
CA HIS A 164 16.83 1.79 -6.25
C HIS A 164 17.00 2.93 -5.23
N ASN A 165 16.73 2.70 -3.95
CA ASN A 165 16.68 3.76 -2.93
C ASN A 165 15.79 4.93 -3.37
N PHE A 166 14.60 4.61 -3.86
CA PHE A 166 13.68 5.58 -4.42
C PHE A 166 12.24 5.32 -3.98
N VAL A 167 11.62 6.31 -3.37
CA VAL A 167 10.20 6.26 -3.00
C VAL A 167 9.37 6.74 -4.19
N PRO A 168 8.50 5.87 -4.76
CA PRO A 168 7.60 6.29 -5.84
C PRO A 168 6.57 7.30 -5.33
N PRO A 169 6.08 8.21 -6.19
CA PRO A 169 5.12 9.23 -5.76
C PRO A 169 3.69 8.68 -5.63
N THR A 170 2.86 9.42 -4.89
CA THR A 170 1.42 9.44 -5.07
C THR A 170 1.08 10.60 -5.99
N ILE A 171 0.77 10.34 -7.25
CA ILE A 171 0.46 11.39 -8.22
C ILE A 171 -1.00 11.87 -8.08
N ASN A 172 -1.32 12.98 -8.78
CA ASN A 172 -2.66 13.58 -8.86
C ASN A 172 -3.17 14.23 -7.56
N ILE A 173 -2.29 14.53 -6.62
CA ILE A 173 -2.65 15.31 -5.44
C ILE A 173 -2.60 16.80 -5.82
N GLU A 174 -3.76 17.41 -6.05
CA GLU A 174 -3.90 18.85 -6.29
C GLU A 174 -4.18 19.59 -4.98
N ASN A 175 -5.02 18.99 -4.15
CA ASN A 175 -5.40 19.49 -2.84
C ASN A 175 -5.26 18.34 -1.84
N LEU A 176 -4.17 18.33 -1.08
CA LEU A 176 -3.99 17.33 -0.03
C LEU A 176 -5.15 17.40 0.96
N ASP A 177 -5.71 16.24 1.30
CA ASP A 177 -6.76 16.18 2.32
C ASP A 177 -6.25 16.77 3.63
N PRO A 178 -6.94 17.74 4.25
CA PRO A 178 -6.48 18.40 5.47
C PRO A 178 -6.31 17.45 6.66
N GLU A 179 -6.93 16.27 6.64
CA GLU A 179 -6.74 15.21 7.64
C GLU A 179 -5.50 14.34 7.37
N CYS A 180 -4.86 14.51 6.21
CA CYS A 180 -3.62 13.81 5.86
C CYS A 180 -2.42 14.57 6.43
N ASP A 181 -1.94 14.15 7.59
CA ASP A 181 -0.81 14.74 8.32
C ASP A 181 0.49 13.93 8.25
N LEU A 182 0.53 12.91 7.38
CA LEU A 182 1.70 12.07 7.11
C LEU A 182 2.30 12.38 5.72
N ASP A 183 3.57 12.02 5.53
CA ASP A 183 4.26 12.20 4.24
C ASP A 183 3.81 11.12 3.23
N VAL A 184 2.82 11.43 2.41
CA VAL A 184 2.30 10.56 1.36
C VAL A 184 3.03 10.72 0.02
N THR A 185 4.19 11.35 0.00
CA THR A 185 5.06 11.59 -1.17
C THR A 185 4.28 12.17 -2.37
N PRO A 186 3.73 13.38 -2.25
CA PRO A 186 2.83 13.92 -3.26
C PRO A 186 3.55 14.28 -4.56
N ASN A 187 2.99 13.84 -5.68
CA ASN A 187 3.29 14.17 -7.07
C ASN A 187 4.72 13.88 -7.57
N SER A 188 5.72 13.88 -6.72
CA SER A 188 7.12 13.65 -7.12
C SER A 188 7.75 12.60 -6.22
N GLY A 189 8.32 11.56 -6.83
CA GLY A 189 9.11 10.59 -6.09
C GLY A 189 10.41 11.21 -5.55
N LYS A 190 11.00 10.58 -4.56
CA LYS A 190 12.21 11.08 -3.91
C LYS A 190 13.25 9.99 -3.68
N SER A 191 14.52 10.35 -3.85
CA SER A 191 15.63 9.51 -3.43
C SER A 191 15.71 9.49 -1.91
N ARG A 192 15.74 8.30 -1.34
CA ARG A 192 15.89 8.07 0.09
C ARG A 192 16.56 6.71 0.27
N GLU A 193 17.55 6.62 1.13
CA GLU A 193 18.09 5.32 1.53
C GLU A 193 16.96 4.51 2.18
N LEU A 194 16.73 3.32 1.66
CA LEU A 194 15.68 2.42 2.12
C LEU A 194 16.31 1.06 2.45
N ARG A 195 16.10 0.58 3.66
CA ARG A 195 16.47 -0.76 4.10
C ARG A 195 15.27 -1.67 4.22
N THR A 196 14.11 -1.10 4.56
CA THR A 196 12.88 -1.84 4.81
C THR A 196 11.69 -1.18 4.13
N ALA A 197 10.79 -1.97 3.60
CA ALA A 197 9.54 -1.52 3.03
C ALA A 197 8.39 -2.43 3.46
N MET A 198 7.26 -1.83 3.85
CA MET A 198 6.02 -2.54 4.10
C MET A 198 5.07 -2.33 2.91
N SER A 199 4.36 -3.37 2.50
CA SER A 199 3.27 -3.27 1.52
C SER A 199 1.96 -3.71 2.16
N ASN A 200 0.92 -2.88 2.02
CA ASN A 200 -0.39 -3.09 2.60
C ASN A 200 -1.42 -3.47 1.55
N ALA A 201 -2.25 -4.46 1.85
CA ALA A 201 -3.38 -4.86 1.03
C ALA A 201 -4.61 -5.07 1.92
N PHE A 202 -5.62 -4.22 1.76
CA PHE A 202 -6.86 -4.24 2.55
C PHE A 202 -8.04 -4.44 1.60
N GLY A 203 -8.77 -5.54 1.79
CA GLY A 203 -9.84 -5.95 0.88
C GLY A 203 -11.24 -5.72 1.45
N PHE A 204 -12.20 -5.63 0.56
CA PHE A 204 -13.62 -5.70 0.93
C PHE A 204 -13.90 -6.98 1.73
N GLY A 205 -14.84 -6.88 2.66
CA GLY A 205 -15.09 -7.93 3.66
C GLY A 205 -14.16 -7.82 4.87
N GLY A 206 -13.29 -6.79 4.90
CA GLY A 206 -12.41 -6.50 6.02
C GLY A 206 -11.21 -7.44 6.11
N THR A 207 -10.78 -8.02 5.01
CA THR A 207 -9.54 -8.83 4.96
C THR A 207 -8.34 -7.91 4.81
N ASN A 208 -7.40 -7.97 5.75
CA ASN A 208 -6.22 -7.12 5.78
C ASN A 208 -4.96 -7.96 5.81
N ALA A 209 -3.98 -7.62 5.00
CA ALA A 209 -2.66 -8.21 5.01
C ALA A 209 -1.58 -7.14 4.87
N SER A 210 -0.46 -7.34 5.54
CA SER A 210 0.75 -6.53 5.41
C SER A 210 1.96 -7.44 5.32
N ILE A 211 2.97 -7.02 4.57
CA ILE A 211 4.21 -7.78 4.38
C ILE A 211 5.39 -6.82 4.43
N ILE A 212 6.50 -7.26 5.03
CA ILE A 212 7.76 -6.50 5.07
C ILE A 212 8.80 -7.15 4.18
N PHE A 213 9.42 -6.32 3.36
CA PHE A 213 10.61 -6.61 2.57
C PHE A 213 11.81 -5.89 3.19
N GLN A 214 12.93 -6.59 3.30
CA GLN A 214 14.17 -6.06 3.84
C GLN A 214 15.33 -6.33 2.87
N LYS A 215 16.18 -5.33 2.66
CA LYS A 215 17.42 -5.52 1.89
C LYS A 215 18.29 -6.58 2.54
N THR A 216 18.84 -7.44 1.70
CA THR A 216 19.99 -8.27 2.09
C THR A 216 21.26 -7.44 2.03
N ASP A 217 22.17 -7.66 2.95
CA ASP A 217 23.52 -7.08 2.93
C ASP A 217 24.37 -7.63 1.77
#